data_d25be496c3503e97d98d76476665b0f2
#
_entry.id   d25be496c3503e97d98d76476665b0f2
#
_cell.length_a   1.000
_cell.length_b   1.000
_cell.length_c   1.000
_cell.angle_alpha   90.00
_cell.angle_beta   90.00
_cell.angle_gamma   90.00
#
_symmetry.space_group_name_H-M   'P 1'
#
loop_
_entity.id
_entity.type
_entity.pdbx_description
1 polymer ?
#
loop_
_entity_poly.entity_id
_entity_poly.type
_entity_poly.pdbx_seq_one_letter_code
_entity_poly.pdbx_strand_id
1 'polypeptide(L)'
;MLFRSGDLYIFLSLTAHQFFQRDGADLHCRVPISMVTAALGGEFEVPTIDKGQTKVKVPAGTQSSRRFRIASKGMPVLRSRQTGDMYVQVVVETPQNLTKKQQELLMEFEKLSSGATQPEAAGFFSKVKDFFGSRSV
;
A
#
# COMPACT_ATOMS: atom_id res chain seq x y z
N MET A 1 2.23 -17.48 -19.16
CA MET A 1 1.83 -16.94 -20.47
C MET A 1 3.01 -16.21 -21.10
N LEU A 2 3.38 -16.61 -22.31
CA LEU A 2 4.53 -16.01 -22.99
C LEU A 2 4.04 -14.93 -23.94
N PHE A 3 4.45 -13.70 -23.70
CA PHE A 3 4.18 -12.58 -24.60
C PHE A 3 5.42 -12.30 -25.46
N ARG A 4 5.19 -12.00 -26.73
CA ARG A 4 6.23 -11.37 -27.56
C ARG A 4 6.47 -9.95 -27.04
N SER A 5 7.65 -9.40 -27.31
CA SER A 5 8.00 -8.06 -26.83
C SER A 5 6.95 -7.00 -27.19
N GLY A 6 6.41 -7.06 -28.42
CA GLY A 6 5.38 -6.13 -28.84
C GLY A 6 4.07 -6.32 -28.11
N ASP A 7 3.69 -7.58 -27.83
CA ASP A 7 2.46 -7.90 -27.12
C ASP A 7 2.55 -7.44 -25.68
N LEU A 8 3.70 -7.60 -25.02
CA LEU A 8 3.91 -7.11 -23.67
C LEU A 8 3.78 -5.58 -23.62
N TYR A 9 4.34 -4.88 -24.59
CA TYR A 9 4.23 -3.43 -24.66
C TYR A 9 2.77 -2.98 -24.79
N ILE A 10 2.02 -3.62 -25.70
CA ILE A 10 0.60 -3.33 -25.88
C ILE A 10 -0.18 -3.63 -24.61
N PHE A 11 0.09 -4.75 -23.96
CA PHE A 11 -0.56 -5.13 -22.71
C PHE A 11 -0.31 -4.06 -21.63
N LEU A 12 0.94 -3.66 -21.42
CA LEU A 12 1.28 -2.64 -20.44
C LEU A 12 0.66 -1.28 -20.77
N SER A 13 0.60 -0.92 -22.04
CA SER A 13 -0.05 0.31 -22.49
C SER A 13 -1.55 0.31 -22.19
N LEU A 14 -2.22 -0.82 -22.43
CA LEU A 14 -3.65 -0.97 -22.14
C LEU A 14 -3.95 -1.01 -20.66
N THR A 15 -3.11 -1.70 -19.88
CA THR A 15 -3.30 -1.85 -18.43
C THR A 15 -2.72 -0.69 -17.63
N ALA A 16 -1.84 0.11 -18.23
CA ALA A 16 -1.19 1.23 -17.55
C ALA A 16 -2.21 2.20 -16.96
N HIS A 17 -3.33 2.44 -17.67
CA HIS A 17 -4.40 3.30 -17.16
C HIS A 17 -5.13 2.71 -15.95
N GLN A 18 -5.07 1.39 -15.76
CA GLN A 18 -5.72 0.73 -14.63
C GLN A 18 -4.80 0.62 -13.42
N PHE A 19 -3.52 0.33 -13.64
CA PHE A 19 -2.59 0.03 -12.56
C PHE A 19 -1.54 1.10 -12.35
N PHE A 20 -1.09 1.74 -13.43
CA PHE A 20 0.03 2.67 -13.38
C PHE A 20 -0.38 4.05 -13.83
N GLN A 21 0.10 5.03 -13.12
CA GLN A 21 0.09 6.43 -13.57
C GLN A 21 1.51 6.83 -13.90
N ARG A 22 1.68 7.44 -15.05
CA ARG A 22 2.99 7.90 -15.51
C ARG A 22 3.20 9.36 -15.14
N ASP A 23 4.38 9.64 -14.58
CA ASP A 23 4.83 10.99 -14.29
C ASP A 23 6.26 11.12 -14.82
N GLY A 24 6.40 11.67 -16.06
CA GLY A 24 7.68 11.68 -16.74
C GLY A 24 8.16 10.25 -17.00
N ALA A 25 9.33 9.91 -16.47
CA ALA A 25 9.88 8.55 -16.54
C ALA A 25 9.49 7.69 -15.36
N ASP A 26 8.82 8.24 -14.34
CA ASP A 26 8.41 7.52 -13.16
C ASP A 26 7.03 6.91 -13.35
N LEU A 27 6.82 5.78 -12.69
CA LEU A 27 5.53 5.10 -12.65
C LEU A 27 5.00 5.08 -11.23
N HIS A 28 3.70 5.28 -11.09
CA HIS A 28 3.02 5.22 -9.80
C HIS A 28 1.94 4.15 -9.85
N CYS A 29 1.93 3.29 -8.86
CA CYS A 29 0.97 2.20 -8.75
C CYS A 29 0.36 2.21 -7.37
N ARG A 30 -0.98 2.06 -7.30
CA ARG A 30 -1.69 1.92 -6.03
C ARG A 30 -2.10 0.46 -5.87
N VAL A 31 -1.71 -0.14 -4.75
CA VAL A 31 -1.99 -1.54 -4.49
C VAL A 31 -2.79 -1.66 -3.19
N PRO A 32 -4.02 -2.18 -3.27
CA PRO A 32 -4.77 -2.47 -2.05
C PRO A 32 -4.17 -3.70 -1.37
N ILE A 33 -3.93 -3.58 -0.07
CA ILE A 33 -3.45 -4.69 0.76
C ILE A 33 -4.41 -4.90 1.91
N SER A 34 -4.42 -6.13 2.44
CA SER A 34 -5.27 -6.43 3.58
C SER A 34 -4.77 -5.75 4.84
N MET A 35 -5.70 -5.47 5.74
CA MET A 35 -5.39 -4.94 7.06
C MET A 35 -4.42 -5.83 7.82
N VAL A 36 -4.55 -7.15 7.66
CA VAL A 36 -3.69 -8.12 8.33
C VAL A 36 -2.26 -8.03 7.78
N THR A 37 -2.09 -7.94 6.47
CA THR A 37 -0.78 -7.77 5.85
C THR A 37 -0.12 -6.48 6.31
N ALA A 38 -0.86 -5.39 6.39
CA ALA A 38 -0.33 -4.12 6.86
C ALA A 38 0.10 -4.19 8.33
N ALA A 39 -0.68 -4.88 9.16
CA ALA A 39 -0.41 -4.96 10.59
C ALA A 39 0.75 -5.91 10.90
N LEU A 40 0.75 -7.08 10.29
CA LEU A 40 1.73 -8.14 10.59
C LEU A 40 2.97 -8.07 9.71
N GLY A 41 2.89 -7.36 8.59
CA GLY A 41 3.92 -7.40 7.58
C GLY A 41 3.70 -8.55 6.60
N GLY A 42 4.34 -8.44 5.47
CA GLY A 42 4.23 -9.45 4.41
C GLY A 42 4.94 -8.96 3.17
N GLU A 43 4.64 -9.60 2.07
CA GLU A 43 5.20 -9.18 0.79
C GLU A 43 4.19 -9.47 -0.32
N PHE A 44 4.30 -8.73 -1.40
CA PHE A 44 3.53 -8.97 -2.60
C PHE A 44 4.39 -8.69 -3.82
N GLU A 45 3.94 -9.16 -4.97
CA GLU A 45 4.64 -8.96 -6.22
C GLU A 45 3.86 -8.02 -7.12
N VAL A 46 4.58 -7.12 -7.79
CA VAL A 46 4.02 -6.26 -8.81
C VAL A 46 4.76 -6.47 -10.12
N PRO A 47 4.04 -6.42 -11.26
CA PRO A 47 4.69 -6.53 -12.55
C PRO A 47 5.52 -5.30 -12.84
N THR A 48 6.59 -5.49 -13.58
CA THR A 48 7.45 -4.40 -14.02
C THR A 48 7.41 -4.30 -15.54
N ILE A 49 7.75 -3.12 -16.06
CA ILE A 49 7.72 -2.86 -17.50
C ILE A 49 8.73 -3.72 -18.26
N ASP A 50 9.81 -4.13 -17.61
CA ASP A 50 10.88 -4.92 -18.21
C ASP A 50 10.61 -6.42 -18.23
N LYS A 51 9.34 -6.82 -18.21
CA LYS A 51 8.86 -8.22 -18.25
C LYS A 51 9.12 -9.02 -16.98
N GLY A 52 9.56 -8.36 -15.92
CA GLY A 52 9.81 -9.01 -14.65
C GLY A 52 8.71 -8.80 -13.66
N GLN A 53 8.96 -9.27 -12.47
CA GLN A 53 8.17 -8.99 -11.28
C GLN A 53 9.13 -8.55 -10.20
N THR A 54 8.66 -7.67 -9.34
CA THR A 54 9.44 -7.26 -8.19
C THR A 54 8.65 -7.49 -6.93
N LYS A 55 9.33 -7.91 -5.88
CA LYS A 55 8.72 -8.11 -4.57
C LYS A 55 8.78 -6.81 -3.78
N VAL A 56 7.66 -6.48 -3.17
CA VAL A 56 7.57 -5.36 -2.26
C VAL A 56 7.37 -5.92 -0.87
N LYS A 57 8.32 -5.63 0.02
CA LYS A 57 8.21 -6.02 1.42
C LYS A 57 7.45 -4.97 2.19
N VAL A 58 6.41 -5.40 2.89
CA VAL A 58 5.58 -4.54 3.71
C VAL A 58 5.99 -4.75 5.16
N PRO A 59 6.61 -3.76 5.81
CA PRO A 59 6.95 -3.89 7.24
C PRO A 59 5.70 -3.97 8.09
N ALA A 60 5.81 -4.64 9.23
CA ALA A 60 4.71 -4.68 10.21
C ALA A 60 4.36 -3.26 10.65
N GLY A 61 3.06 -2.98 10.78
CA GLY A 61 2.58 -1.67 11.17
C GLY A 61 2.56 -0.63 10.05
N THR A 62 2.62 -1.07 8.80
CA THR A 62 2.55 -0.17 7.64
C THR A 62 1.20 0.52 7.60
N GLN A 63 1.22 1.84 7.49
CA GLN A 63 0.01 2.65 7.42
C GLN A 63 -0.47 2.79 5.97
N SER A 64 -1.75 3.08 5.80
CA SER A 64 -2.32 3.33 4.48
C SER A 64 -1.65 4.54 3.83
N SER A 65 -1.51 4.50 2.51
CA SER A 65 -0.90 5.54 1.68
C SER A 65 0.63 5.57 1.74
N ARG A 66 1.26 4.63 2.41
CA ARG A 66 2.73 4.54 2.42
C ARG A 66 3.23 4.20 1.03
N ARG A 67 4.30 4.87 0.61
CA ARG A 67 4.94 4.66 -0.70
C ARG A 67 6.24 3.89 -0.54
N PHE A 68 6.45 2.99 -1.50
CA PHE A 68 7.71 2.25 -1.63
C PHE A 68 8.32 2.60 -2.97
N ARG A 69 9.58 3.04 -2.96
CA ARG A 69 10.32 3.34 -4.17
C ARG A 69 11.06 2.12 -4.65
N ILE A 70 10.87 1.79 -5.92
CA ILE A 70 11.61 0.71 -6.57
C ILE A 70 12.47 1.35 -7.64
N ALA A 71 13.75 1.44 -7.38
CA ALA A 71 14.69 2.14 -8.23
C ALA A 71 14.82 1.45 -9.59
N SER A 72 14.90 2.26 -10.65
CA SER A 72 15.17 1.81 -12.02
C SER A 72 14.12 0.87 -12.59
N LYS A 73 12.86 0.93 -12.09
CA LYS A 73 11.74 0.13 -12.59
C LYS A 73 10.65 0.99 -13.23
N GLY A 74 10.93 2.26 -13.48
CA GLY A 74 10.05 3.13 -14.23
C GLY A 74 10.25 3.00 -15.75
N MET A 75 9.92 4.07 -16.46
CA MET A 75 10.06 4.12 -17.91
C MET A 75 11.50 4.44 -18.31
N PRO A 76 11.99 3.89 -19.43
CA PRO A 76 13.28 4.32 -19.97
C PRO A 76 13.23 5.79 -20.36
N VAL A 77 14.33 6.49 -20.13
CA VAL A 77 14.49 7.88 -20.58
C VAL A 77 15.03 7.87 -22.00
N LEU A 78 14.35 8.57 -22.91
CA LEU A 78 14.75 8.65 -24.32
C LEU A 78 16.18 9.18 -24.44
N ARG A 79 16.97 8.50 -25.28
CA ARG A 79 18.36 8.87 -25.58
C ARG A 79 19.28 8.85 -24.36
N SER A 80 18.89 8.12 -23.31
CA SER A 80 19.68 7.98 -22.10
C SER A 80 19.67 6.50 -21.68
N ARG A 81 20.68 6.10 -20.91
CA ARG A 81 20.70 4.79 -20.28
C ARG A 81 19.95 4.79 -18.96
N GLN A 82 19.42 5.93 -18.57
CA GLN A 82 18.69 6.08 -17.33
C GLN A 82 17.29 5.53 -17.47
N THR A 83 16.79 5.00 -16.39
CA THR A 83 15.41 4.53 -16.24
C THR A 83 14.81 5.24 -15.04
N GLY A 84 13.57 5.64 -15.16
CA GLY A 84 12.86 6.22 -14.03
C GLY A 84 12.61 5.19 -12.93
N ASP A 85 11.95 5.60 -11.89
CA ASP A 85 11.64 4.75 -10.75
C ASP A 85 10.16 4.34 -10.76
N MET A 86 9.85 3.27 -10.05
CA MET A 86 8.47 2.88 -9.81
C MET A 86 8.14 3.12 -8.33
N TYR A 87 7.02 3.79 -8.10
CA TYR A 87 6.53 4.04 -6.77
C TYR A 87 5.26 3.22 -6.54
N VAL A 88 5.27 2.43 -5.50
CA VAL A 88 4.13 1.60 -5.10
C VAL A 88 3.52 2.22 -3.84
N GLN A 89 2.30 2.69 -3.95
CA GLN A 89 1.56 3.21 -2.81
C GLN A 89 0.58 2.15 -2.34
N VAL A 90 0.73 1.69 -1.11
CA VAL A 90 -0.20 0.72 -0.54
C VAL A 90 -1.41 1.43 0.03
N VAL A 91 -2.58 0.83 -0.18
CA VAL A 91 -3.84 1.29 0.40
C VAL A 91 -4.36 0.15 1.26
N VAL A 92 -4.54 0.40 2.53
CA VAL A 92 -5.04 -0.62 3.45
C VAL A 92 -6.54 -0.72 3.30
N GLU A 93 -7.01 -1.89 2.91
CA GLU A 93 -8.43 -2.15 2.72
C GLU A 93 -9.05 -2.65 4.02
N THR A 94 -10.13 -1.99 4.44
CA THR A 94 -10.90 -2.45 5.57
C THR A 94 -11.73 -3.67 5.15
N PRO A 95 -11.66 -4.78 5.90
CA PRO A 95 -12.40 -5.98 5.52
C PRO A 95 -13.91 -5.76 5.57
N GLN A 96 -14.60 -6.38 4.62
CA GLN A 96 -16.05 -6.31 4.47
C GLN A 96 -16.63 -7.71 4.49
N ASN A 97 -17.95 -7.79 4.66
CA ASN A 97 -18.68 -9.07 4.60
C ASN A 97 -18.09 -10.12 5.55
N LEU A 98 -17.84 -9.71 6.79
CA LEU A 98 -17.20 -10.56 7.78
C LEU A 98 -18.13 -11.69 8.22
N THR A 99 -17.58 -12.90 8.33
CA THR A 99 -18.29 -14.01 8.96
C THR A 99 -18.41 -13.75 10.44
N LYS A 100 -19.32 -14.48 11.10
CA LYS A 100 -19.51 -14.35 12.55
C LYS A 100 -18.20 -14.63 13.30
N LYS A 101 -17.46 -15.64 12.87
CA LYS A 101 -16.18 -16.00 13.48
C LYS A 101 -15.14 -14.87 13.29
N GLN A 102 -15.10 -14.25 12.12
CA GLN A 102 -14.20 -13.13 11.88
C GLN A 102 -14.54 -11.95 12.77
N GLN A 103 -15.83 -11.65 12.95
CA GLN A 103 -16.26 -10.59 13.84
C GLN A 103 -15.82 -10.87 15.28
N GLU A 104 -15.96 -12.09 15.75
CA GLU A 104 -15.53 -12.49 17.09
C GLU A 104 -14.03 -12.30 17.27
N LEU A 105 -13.24 -12.69 16.26
CA LEU A 105 -11.79 -12.55 16.30
C LEU A 105 -11.36 -11.07 16.35
N LEU A 106 -12.04 -10.21 15.60
CA LEU A 106 -11.75 -8.78 15.65
C LEU A 106 -12.14 -8.16 16.98
N MET A 107 -13.24 -8.61 17.59
CA MET A 107 -13.61 -8.15 18.92
C MET A 107 -12.58 -8.56 19.96
N GLU A 108 -12.04 -9.78 19.87
CA GLU A 108 -10.95 -10.21 20.73
C GLU A 108 -9.72 -9.35 20.54
N PHE A 109 -9.37 -9.08 19.29
CA PHE A 109 -8.25 -8.21 18.97
C PHE A 109 -8.43 -6.85 19.62
N GLU A 110 -9.60 -6.25 19.51
CA GLU A 110 -9.88 -4.93 20.08
C GLU A 110 -9.73 -4.93 21.60
N LYS A 111 -10.18 -5.99 22.25
CA LYS A 111 -10.05 -6.12 23.72
C LYS A 111 -8.59 -6.16 24.16
N LEU A 112 -7.72 -6.72 23.34
CA LEU A 112 -6.30 -6.80 23.65
C LEU A 112 -5.53 -5.54 23.23
N SER A 113 -6.17 -4.65 22.48
CA SER A 113 -5.52 -3.45 21.96
C SER A 113 -5.32 -2.42 23.08
N SER A 114 -4.22 -1.68 22.95
CA SER A 114 -3.83 -0.64 23.89
C SER A 114 -3.42 0.61 23.14
N GLY A 115 -3.05 1.68 23.87
CA GLY A 115 -2.51 2.88 23.25
C GLY A 115 -1.23 2.63 22.46
N ALA A 116 -0.46 1.60 22.82
CA ALA A 116 0.73 1.22 22.06
C ALA A 116 0.37 0.53 20.73
N THR A 117 -0.78 -0.13 20.67
CA THR A 117 -1.26 -0.78 19.44
C THR A 117 -1.82 0.25 18.46
N GLN A 118 -2.52 1.24 18.95
CA GLN A 118 -3.18 2.28 18.16
C GLN A 118 -2.83 3.68 18.70
N PRO A 119 -1.56 4.10 18.55
CA PRO A 119 -1.09 5.33 19.19
C PRO A 119 -1.75 6.60 18.65
N GLU A 120 -2.10 6.62 17.37
CA GLU A 120 -2.76 7.78 16.77
C GLU A 120 -4.14 8.00 17.36
N ALA A 121 -4.94 6.95 17.43
CA ALA A 121 -6.27 7.01 18.00
C ALA A 121 -6.22 7.36 19.50
N ALA A 122 -5.35 6.72 20.24
CA ALA A 122 -5.18 6.97 21.67
C ALA A 122 -4.74 8.41 21.92
N GLY A 123 -3.79 8.92 21.13
CA GLY A 123 -3.30 10.29 21.25
C GLY A 123 -4.38 11.32 20.95
N PHE A 124 -5.17 11.07 19.90
CA PHE A 124 -6.26 11.97 19.52
C PHE A 124 -7.32 12.04 20.59
N PHE A 125 -7.80 10.89 21.07
CA PHE A 125 -8.86 10.88 22.08
C PHE A 125 -8.40 11.39 23.43
N SER A 126 -7.13 11.20 23.77
CA SER A 126 -6.54 11.80 24.96
C SER A 126 -6.59 13.33 24.88
N LYS A 127 -6.25 13.90 23.73
CA LYS A 127 -6.31 15.36 23.54
C LYS A 127 -7.74 15.87 23.59
N VAL A 128 -8.70 15.13 23.03
CA VAL A 128 -10.11 15.51 23.11
C VAL A 128 -10.58 15.51 24.55
N LYS A 129 -10.21 14.49 25.32
CA LYS A 129 -10.57 14.41 26.74
C LYS A 129 -9.99 15.57 27.53
N ASP A 130 -8.72 15.92 27.29
CA ASP A 130 -8.08 17.05 27.94
C ASP A 130 -8.76 18.37 27.59
N PHE A 131 -9.16 18.54 26.33
CA PHE A 131 -9.88 19.71 25.86
C PHE A 131 -11.20 19.89 26.62
N PHE A 132 -12.00 18.83 26.74
CA PHE A 132 -13.27 18.88 27.48
C PHE A 132 -13.03 18.99 28.99
N GLY A 133 -11.99 18.38 29.50
CA GLY A 133 -11.61 18.51 30.92
C GLY A 133 -11.26 19.93 31.31
N SER A 134 -10.54 20.66 30.46
CA SER A 134 -10.17 22.04 30.74
C SER A 134 -11.36 23.02 30.63
N ARG A 135 -12.46 22.60 30.06
CA ARG A 135 -13.69 23.41 29.96
C ARG A 135 -14.65 23.21 31.13
N SER A 136 -14.43 22.22 31.95
CA SER A 136 -15.31 21.87 33.05
C SER A 136 -14.93 22.60 34.35
N VAL A 137 -14.66 23.87 34.23
CA VAL A 137 -14.34 24.72 35.41
C VAL A 137 -15.60 25.41 35.88
#